data_fd2ecf75fe9631cf162ebaa3f85e845e
#
_entry.id   fd2ecf75fe9631cf162ebaa3f85e845e
#
_cell.length_a   1.000
_cell.length_b   1.000
_cell.length_c   1.000
_cell.angle_alpha   90.00
_cell.angle_beta   90.00
_cell.angle_gamma   90.00
#
_symmetry.space_group_name_H-M   'P 1'
#
loop_
_entity.id
_entity.type
_entity.pdbx_description
1 polymer ?
#
loop_
_entity_poly.entity_id
_entity_poly.type
_entity_poly.pdbx_seq_one_letter_code
_entity_poly.pdbx_strand_id
1 'polypeptide(L)'
;MAKKNELNEKYIYQLISNNTKRLRSLHNISQMALSITTGLTHNFINDIENCKKGVSAKTLAKLSTAFNVEPYQFFLPEGLQNNEVMIYVKDFNDSLHKVVEDLTQQYLTGGKKNSK
;
A
#
# COMPACT_ATOMS: atom_id res chain seq x y z
N MET A 1 12.38 -13.82 -13.03
CA MET A 1 10.94 -13.73 -12.75
C MET A 1 10.38 -15.11 -12.46
N ALA A 2 9.60 -15.23 -11.43
CA ALA A 2 8.99 -16.51 -11.11
C ALA A 2 8.01 -16.92 -12.21
N LYS A 3 7.99 -18.18 -12.53
CA LYS A 3 7.02 -18.71 -13.47
C LYS A 3 5.65 -18.69 -12.82
N LYS A 4 4.61 -18.45 -13.60
CA LYS A 4 3.25 -18.36 -13.06
C LYS A 4 2.83 -19.61 -12.32
N ASN A 5 3.28 -20.79 -12.77
CA ASN A 5 2.94 -22.04 -12.12
C ASN A 5 3.78 -22.33 -10.88
N GLU A 6 4.68 -21.43 -10.54
CA GLU A 6 5.51 -21.58 -9.35
C GLU A 6 5.07 -20.65 -8.22
N LEU A 7 3.89 -20.05 -8.37
CA LEU A 7 3.34 -19.23 -7.29
C LEU A 7 2.96 -20.15 -6.14
N ASN A 8 3.59 -19.91 -5.01
CA ASN A 8 3.37 -20.72 -3.83
C ASN A 8 3.47 -19.85 -2.59
N GLU A 9 3.35 -20.49 -1.44
CA GLU A 9 3.38 -19.82 -0.16
C GLU A 9 4.65 -19.00 0.03
N LYS A 10 5.79 -19.55 -0.37
CA LYS A 10 7.08 -18.87 -0.25
C LYS A 10 7.09 -17.57 -1.05
N TYR A 11 6.55 -17.60 -2.27
CA TYR A 11 6.49 -16.40 -3.10
C TYR A 11 5.62 -15.33 -2.45
N ILE A 12 4.49 -15.73 -1.88
CA ILE A 12 3.60 -14.79 -1.21
C ILE A 12 4.29 -14.15 0.00
N TYR A 13 5.00 -14.96 0.79
CA TYR A 13 5.76 -14.44 1.92
C TYR A 13 6.82 -13.45 1.47
N GLN A 14 7.45 -13.72 0.32
CA GLN A 14 8.47 -12.85 -0.23
C GLN A 14 7.87 -11.49 -0.65
N LEU A 15 6.71 -11.50 -1.28
CA LEU A 15 6.03 -10.25 -1.65
C LEU A 15 5.72 -9.42 -0.41
N ILE A 16 5.15 -10.04 0.58
CA ILE A 16 4.77 -9.34 1.81
C ILE A 16 6.00 -8.80 2.53
N SER A 17 7.06 -9.61 2.62
CA SER A 17 8.31 -9.20 3.23
C SER A 17 8.90 -7.98 2.52
N ASN A 18 9.05 -8.07 1.22
CA ASN A 18 9.66 -6.99 0.44
C ASN A 18 8.87 -5.70 0.55
N ASN A 19 7.55 -5.80 0.46
CA ASN A 19 6.71 -4.62 0.51
C ASN A 19 6.63 -4.02 1.91
N THR A 20 6.66 -4.85 2.95
CA THR A 20 6.69 -4.33 4.32
C THR A 20 7.98 -3.53 4.54
N LYS A 21 9.12 -4.07 4.11
CA LYS A 21 10.39 -3.35 4.21
C LYS A 21 10.38 -2.07 3.39
N ARG A 22 9.84 -2.13 2.19
CA ARG A 22 9.73 -0.96 1.32
C ARG A 22 8.88 0.14 1.97
N LEU A 23 7.72 -0.22 2.50
CA LEU A 23 6.84 0.75 3.13
C LEU A 23 7.45 1.33 4.40
N ARG A 24 8.15 0.51 5.20
CA ARG A 24 8.86 1.04 6.35
C ARG A 24 9.92 2.05 5.94
N SER A 25 10.67 1.73 4.89
CA SER A 25 11.70 2.63 4.39
C SER A 25 11.10 3.95 3.89
N LEU A 26 10.02 3.86 3.13
CA LEU A 26 9.34 5.05 2.62
C LEU A 26 8.79 5.94 3.75
N HIS A 27 8.31 5.33 4.81
CA HIS A 27 7.78 6.07 5.95
C HIS A 27 8.86 6.36 7.00
N ASN A 28 10.07 5.91 6.77
CA ASN A 28 11.21 6.13 7.65
C ASN A 28 10.93 5.70 9.09
N ILE A 29 10.36 4.51 9.25
CA ILE A 29 10.08 3.96 10.58
C ILE A 29 10.79 2.62 10.78
N SER A 30 11.14 2.35 12.03
CA SER A 30 11.80 1.10 12.42
C SER A 30 10.79 -0.02 12.60
N GLN A 31 11.29 -1.26 12.70
CA GLN A 31 10.44 -2.38 13.05
C GLN A 31 9.78 -2.15 14.42
N MET A 32 10.52 -1.57 15.36
CA MET A 32 9.98 -1.30 16.69
C MET A 32 8.84 -0.28 16.62
N ALA A 33 9.02 0.78 15.85
CA ALA A 33 7.97 1.80 15.70
C ALA A 33 6.73 1.18 15.05
N LEU A 34 6.91 0.31 14.07
CA LEU A 34 5.80 -0.38 13.43
C LEU A 34 5.09 -1.30 14.42
N SER A 35 5.86 -1.98 15.28
CA SER A 35 5.32 -2.82 16.33
C SER A 35 4.40 -2.01 17.25
N ILE A 36 4.86 -0.86 17.68
CA ILE A 36 4.08 0.01 18.59
C ILE A 36 2.79 0.48 17.90
N THR A 37 2.90 0.92 16.66
CA THR A 37 1.76 1.45 15.93
C THR A 37 0.70 0.40 15.64
N THR A 38 1.14 -0.83 15.31
CA THR A 38 0.22 -1.89 14.93
C THR A 38 -0.28 -2.73 16.10
N GLY A 39 0.43 -2.71 17.21
CA GLY A 39 0.17 -3.61 18.31
C GLY A 39 0.68 -5.03 18.07
N LEU A 40 1.39 -5.25 16.97
CA LEU A 40 2.03 -6.52 16.68
C LEU A 40 3.37 -6.57 17.42
N THR A 41 3.83 -7.76 17.79
CA THR A 41 5.12 -7.88 18.46
C THR A 41 6.24 -7.59 17.49
N HIS A 42 7.38 -7.12 18.03
CA HIS A 42 8.56 -6.90 17.22
C HIS A 42 9.03 -8.20 16.56
N ASN A 43 8.98 -9.30 17.30
CA ASN A 43 9.36 -10.60 16.74
C ASN A 43 8.47 -11.00 15.57
N PHE A 44 7.17 -10.73 15.66
CA PHE A 44 6.26 -11.06 14.58
C PHE A 44 6.59 -10.26 13.32
N ILE A 45 6.84 -8.96 13.47
CA ILE A 45 7.22 -8.12 12.34
C ILE A 45 8.54 -8.60 11.74
N ASN A 46 9.50 -8.93 12.59
CA ASN A 46 10.75 -9.46 12.10
C ASN A 46 10.57 -10.77 11.33
N ASP A 47 9.69 -11.65 11.80
CA ASP A 47 9.38 -12.90 11.11
C ASP A 47 8.73 -12.66 9.75
N ILE A 48 7.83 -11.69 9.66
CA ILE A 48 7.23 -11.31 8.38
C ILE A 48 8.32 -10.85 7.42
N GLU A 49 9.22 -10.01 7.87
CA GLU A 49 10.26 -9.45 7.01
C GLU A 49 11.34 -10.45 6.64
N ASN A 50 11.43 -11.55 7.38
CA ASN A 50 12.36 -12.64 7.08
C ASN A 50 11.66 -13.81 6.39
N CYS A 51 10.47 -13.63 5.90
CA CYS A 51 9.70 -14.64 5.16
C CYS A 51 9.38 -15.89 5.99
N LYS A 52 9.38 -15.75 7.32
CA LYS A 52 9.10 -16.88 8.22
C LYS A 52 7.61 -17.03 8.50
N LYS A 53 6.84 -15.96 8.35
CA LYS A 53 5.41 -15.96 8.59
C LYS A 53 4.67 -15.16 7.56
N GLY A 54 3.48 -15.60 7.24
CA GLY A 54 2.56 -14.81 6.43
C GLY A 54 1.72 -13.92 7.31
N VAL A 55 0.70 -13.33 6.73
CA VAL A 55 -0.19 -12.42 7.44
C VAL A 55 -1.63 -12.88 7.25
N SER A 56 -2.40 -12.77 8.32
CA SER A 56 -3.85 -12.95 8.24
C SER A 56 -4.48 -11.67 7.71
N ALA A 57 -5.75 -11.74 7.38
CA ALA A 57 -6.49 -10.54 6.98
C ALA A 57 -6.44 -9.49 8.07
N LYS A 58 -6.56 -9.90 9.32
CA LYS A 58 -6.50 -8.98 10.46
C LYS A 58 -5.14 -8.28 10.54
N THR A 59 -4.07 -9.04 10.41
CA THR A 59 -2.72 -8.49 10.44
C THR A 59 -2.48 -7.55 9.27
N LEU A 60 -2.94 -7.95 8.09
CA LEU A 60 -2.80 -7.11 6.89
C LEU A 60 -3.54 -5.79 7.07
N ALA A 61 -4.73 -5.82 7.67
CA ALA A 61 -5.48 -4.60 7.95
C ALA A 61 -4.72 -3.67 8.89
N LYS A 62 -4.09 -4.23 9.91
CA LYS A 62 -3.29 -3.44 10.86
C LYS A 62 -2.10 -2.80 10.18
N LEU A 63 -1.39 -3.56 9.35
CA LEU A 63 -0.24 -3.03 8.62
C LEU A 63 -0.67 -1.95 7.62
N SER A 64 -1.74 -2.19 6.89
CA SER A 64 -2.27 -1.24 5.92
C SER A 64 -2.66 0.08 6.61
N THR A 65 -3.31 -0.02 7.76
CA THR A 65 -3.70 1.15 8.53
C THR A 65 -2.47 1.93 9.00
N ALA A 66 -1.46 1.21 9.51
CA ALA A 66 -0.25 1.85 10.02
C ALA A 66 0.48 2.65 8.95
N PHE A 67 0.50 2.14 7.72
CA PHE A 67 1.15 2.83 6.60
C PHE A 67 0.20 3.75 5.84
N ASN A 68 -1.09 3.71 6.17
CA ASN A 68 -2.12 4.46 5.46
C ASN A 68 -2.12 4.13 3.96
N VAL A 69 -2.10 2.85 3.65
CA VAL A 69 -2.11 2.36 2.27
C VAL A 69 -3.17 1.28 2.10
N GLU A 70 -3.56 1.06 0.84
CA GLU A 70 -4.44 -0.04 0.53
C GLU A 70 -3.69 -1.37 0.61
N PRO A 71 -4.37 -2.46 0.97
CA PRO A 71 -3.69 -3.76 1.14
C PRO A 71 -2.94 -4.25 -0.10
N TYR A 72 -3.33 -3.86 -1.31
CA TYR A 72 -2.62 -4.30 -2.51
C TYR A 72 -1.16 -3.88 -2.52
N GLN A 73 -0.82 -2.85 -1.75
CA GLN A 73 0.56 -2.38 -1.67
C GLN A 73 1.52 -3.44 -1.13
N PHE A 74 1.00 -4.42 -0.42
CA PHE A 74 1.82 -5.50 0.13
C PHE A 74 2.06 -6.62 -0.88
N PHE A 75 1.43 -6.56 -2.03
CA PHE A 75 1.51 -7.61 -3.04
C PHE A 75 2.11 -7.11 -4.35
N LEU A 76 2.75 -5.96 -4.34
CA LEU A 76 3.36 -5.42 -5.56
C LEU A 76 4.58 -6.25 -5.95
N PRO A 77 4.61 -6.73 -7.19
CA PRO A 77 5.80 -7.42 -7.71
C PRO A 77 7.02 -6.51 -7.68
N GLU A 78 8.19 -7.10 -7.65
CA GLU A 78 9.44 -6.38 -7.54
C GLU A 78 9.59 -5.24 -8.55
N GLY A 79 9.22 -5.48 -9.80
CA GLY A 79 9.33 -4.46 -10.84
C GLY A 79 8.44 -3.25 -10.63
N LEU A 80 7.38 -3.38 -9.83
CA LEU A 80 6.43 -2.31 -9.58
C LEU A 80 6.64 -1.62 -8.24
N GLN A 81 7.72 -1.98 -7.54
CA GLN A 81 8.03 -1.40 -6.23
C GLN A 81 8.94 -0.19 -6.31
N ASN A 82 9.47 0.12 -7.49
CA ASN A 82 10.43 1.20 -7.57
C ASN A 82 9.73 2.56 -7.42
N ASN A 83 10.50 3.55 -7.00
CA ASN A 83 9.97 4.86 -6.69
C ASN A 83 9.38 5.58 -7.90
N GLU A 84 9.93 5.34 -9.09
CA GLU A 84 9.43 5.97 -10.31
C GLU A 84 7.99 5.55 -10.60
N VAL A 85 7.72 4.24 -10.50
CA VAL A 85 6.38 3.74 -10.72
C VAL A 85 5.43 4.33 -9.69
N MET A 86 5.85 4.37 -8.43
CA MET A 86 5.00 4.91 -7.37
C MET A 86 4.72 6.39 -7.56
N ILE A 87 5.69 7.14 -8.06
CA ILE A 87 5.49 8.56 -8.38
C ILE A 87 4.44 8.72 -9.47
N TYR A 88 4.53 7.92 -10.54
CA TYR A 88 3.53 7.98 -11.61
C TYR A 88 2.14 7.65 -11.11
N VAL A 89 2.02 6.63 -10.28
CA VAL A 89 0.73 6.24 -9.70
C VAL A 89 0.17 7.38 -8.87
N LYS A 90 1.00 7.98 -8.04
CA LYS A 90 0.59 9.11 -7.21
C LYS A 90 0.14 10.29 -8.07
N ASP A 91 0.94 10.65 -9.06
CA ASP A 91 0.61 11.77 -9.94
C ASP A 91 -0.69 11.53 -10.68
N PHE A 92 -0.91 10.30 -11.16
CA PHE A 92 -2.13 9.94 -11.83
C PHE A 92 -3.33 10.09 -10.89
N ASN A 93 -3.20 9.58 -9.67
CA ASN A 93 -4.27 9.67 -8.68
C ASN A 93 -4.58 11.11 -8.32
N ASP A 94 -3.55 11.93 -8.13
CA ASP A 94 -3.73 13.35 -7.81
C ASP A 94 -4.43 14.08 -8.95
N SER A 95 -4.01 13.80 -10.18
CA SER A 95 -4.61 14.41 -11.37
C SER A 95 -6.07 14.00 -11.52
N LEU A 96 -6.36 12.72 -11.32
CA LEU A 96 -7.72 12.22 -11.40
C LEU A 96 -8.60 12.85 -10.33
N HIS A 97 -8.07 12.97 -9.12
CA HIS A 97 -8.79 13.57 -8.01
C HIS A 97 -9.15 15.02 -8.32
N LYS A 98 -8.19 15.76 -8.88
CA LYS A 98 -8.43 17.15 -9.26
C LYS A 98 -9.49 17.26 -10.33
N VAL A 99 -9.45 16.40 -11.34
CA VAL A 99 -10.46 16.40 -12.40
C VAL A 99 -11.84 16.15 -11.81
N VAL A 100 -11.96 15.19 -10.90
CA VAL A 100 -13.23 14.89 -10.24
C VAL A 100 -13.71 16.09 -9.44
N GLU A 101 -12.82 16.74 -8.71
CA GLU A 101 -13.17 17.94 -7.93
C GLU A 101 -13.64 19.05 -8.85
N ASP A 102 -12.91 19.30 -9.94
CA ASP A 102 -13.27 20.37 -10.88
C ASP A 102 -14.63 20.11 -11.52
N LEU A 103 -14.90 18.87 -11.92
CA LEU A 103 -16.18 18.49 -12.48
C LEU A 103 -17.31 18.65 -11.47
N THR A 104 -17.06 18.28 -10.23
CA THR A 104 -18.04 18.42 -9.16
C THR A 104 -18.38 19.88 -8.94
N GLN A 105 -17.36 20.72 -8.85
CA GLN A 105 -17.55 22.15 -8.68
C GLN A 105 -18.34 22.74 -9.84
N GLN A 106 -17.93 22.42 -11.06
CA GLN A 106 -18.58 22.90 -12.26
C GLN A 106 -20.03 22.46 -12.33
N TYR A 107 -20.28 21.21 -12.00
CA TYR A 107 -21.63 20.65 -11.99
C TYR A 107 -22.52 21.36 -10.97
N LEU A 108 -22.03 21.57 -9.77
CA LEU A 108 -22.79 22.27 -8.74
C LEU A 108 -23.07 23.69 -9.14
N THR A 109 -22.10 24.40 -9.70
CA THR A 109 -22.27 25.76 -10.16
C THR A 109 -23.25 25.81 -11.32
N GLY A 110 -23.11 24.90 -12.28
CA GLY A 110 -24.01 24.80 -13.41
C GLY A 110 -25.44 24.49 -12.98
N GLY A 111 -25.57 23.60 -12.00
CA GLY A 111 -26.88 23.28 -11.44
C GLY A 111 -27.57 24.48 -10.85
N LYS A 112 -26.82 25.31 -10.13
CA LYS A 112 -27.38 26.55 -9.57
C LYS A 112 -27.82 27.48 -10.66
N LYS A 113 -27.04 27.65 -11.71
CA LYS A 113 -27.41 28.50 -12.84
C LYS A 113 -28.64 27.99 -13.54
N ASN A 114 -28.74 26.70 -13.71
CA ASN A 114 -29.81 26.08 -14.45
C ASN A 114 -31.11 26.01 -13.67
N SER A 115 -31.06 26.16 -12.38
CA SER A 115 -32.24 26.05 -11.55
C SER A 115 -33.00 27.35 -11.40
N LYS A 116 -32.63 28.35 -12.12
CA LYS A 116 -33.35 29.63 -12.15
C LYS A 116 -34.71 29.51 -12.78
#